data_9212d6e6a5aad30553e5c035fce2cb71
#
_entry.id   9212d6e6a5aad30553e5c035fce2cb71
#
_cell.length_a   1.000
_cell.length_b   1.000
_cell.length_c   1.000
_cell.angle_alpha   90.00
_cell.angle_beta   90.00
_cell.angle_gamma   90.00
#
_symmetry.space_group_name_H-M   'P 1'
#
loop_
_entity.id
_entity.type
_entity.pdbx_description
1 polymer ?
#
loop_
_entity_poly.entity_id
_entity_poly.type
_entity_poly.pdbx_seq_one_letter_code
_entity_poly.pdbx_strand_id
1 'polypeptide(L)'
;MPRAARIVLPGVPHHLTQRGNDRRAVFLQDADYLKYLEFLCEYAGKFRVAVHGYCLMPNHTHLVLTPPEEKALARAIGRTHGRYAQYFNKTYGRSGHLWQNRFYSCALDDEHYWLALAYIDRNPSRARLVGDAGAYRWSSAAAHLGGTDETGLLDLITWREQMPAPRHVGVARAPAAARGRRPAADAAPHHPHRPPSRQRRLPSPL
;
A
#
# COMPACT_ATOMS: atom_id res chain seq x y z
N MET A 1 -7.28 -27.77 -4.98
CA MET A 1 -7.64 -27.71 -3.56
C MET A 1 -8.64 -26.58 -3.33
N PRO A 2 -9.75 -26.81 -2.61
CA PRO A 2 -10.67 -25.76 -2.23
C PRO A 2 -9.92 -24.74 -1.39
N ARG A 3 -10.06 -23.45 -1.72
CA ARG A 3 -9.42 -22.37 -0.94
C ARG A 3 -10.26 -22.12 0.33
N ALA A 4 -9.61 -22.08 1.49
CA ALA A 4 -10.27 -21.73 2.74
C ALA A 4 -11.00 -20.37 2.62
N ALA A 5 -12.16 -20.27 3.26
CA ALA A 5 -12.87 -19.02 3.41
C ALA A 5 -12.01 -18.04 4.24
N ARG A 6 -12.13 -16.74 3.98
CA ARG A 6 -11.52 -15.73 4.86
C ARG A 6 -12.32 -15.65 6.14
N ILE A 7 -11.62 -15.55 7.25
CA ILE A 7 -12.24 -15.20 8.51
C ILE A 7 -12.39 -13.69 8.50
N VAL A 8 -13.62 -13.19 8.56
CA VAL A 8 -13.96 -11.78 8.66
C VAL A 8 -14.83 -11.60 9.89
N LEU A 9 -14.39 -10.78 10.82
CA LEU A 9 -15.07 -10.49 12.08
C LEU A 9 -15.79 -9.16 11.95
N PRO A 10 -17.15 -9.12 11.98
CA PRO A 10 -17.89 -7.86 11.97
C PRO A 10 -17.51 -6.94 13.13
N GLY A 11 -17.42 -5.64 12.89
CA GLY A 11 -17.04 -4.64 13.90
C GLY A 11 -15.57 -4.65 14.31
N VAL A 12 -14.76 -5.58 13.78
CA VAL A 12 -13.32 -5.69 14.09
C VAL A 12 -12.50 -5.12 12.93
N PRO A 13 -11.48 -4.28 13.20
CA PRO A 13 -10.59 -3.80 12.16
C PRO A 13 -9.80 -4.93 11.48
N HIS A 14 -9.58 -4.80 10.18
CA HIS A 14 -8.79 -5.74 9.39
C HIS A 14 -7.71 -5.00 8.61
N HIS A 15 -6.48 -5.51 8.67
CA HIS A 15 -5.45 -5.11 7.73
C HIS A 15 -5.58 -5.94 6.46
N LEU A 16 -5.66 -5.24 5.34
CA LEU A 16 -5.87 -5.84 4.03
C LEU A 16 -4.74 -5.45 3.08
N THR A 17 -4.26 -6.41 2.31
CA THR A 17 -3.24 -6.16 1.28
C THR A 17 -3.62 -6.79 -0.05
N GLN A 18 -3.27 -6.09 -1.13
CA GLN A 18 -3.43 -6.59 -2.50
C GLN A 18 -2.24 -6.17 -3.35
N ARG A 19 -1.69 -7.08 -4.11
CA ARG A 19 -0.51 -6.84 -4.93
C ARG A 19 -0.81 -7.07 -6.42
N GLY A 20 -0.14 -6.31 -7.27
CA GLY A 20 -0.15 -6.51 -8.71
C GLY A 20 0.44 -7.87 -9.11
N ASN A 21 -0.08 -8.46 -10.19
CA ASN A 21 0.43 -9.71 -10.75
C ASN A 21 1.91 -9.55 -11.12
N ASP A 22 2.73 -10.56 -10.82
CA ASP A 22 4.19 -10.53 -11.00
C ASP A 22 4.88 -9.33 -10.34
N ARG A 23 4.29 -8.79 -9.27
CA ARG A 23 4.77 -7.58 -8.57
C ARG A 23 4.83 -6.34 -9.47
N ARG A 24 4.15 -6.34 -10.62
CA ARG A 24 4.12 -5.21 -11.54
C ARG A 24 3.38 -4.02 -10.93
N ALA A 25 3.74 -2.84 -11.40
CA ALA A 25 3.03 -1.62 -11.05
C ALA A 25 1.56 -1.72 -11.46
N VAL A 26 0.69 -1.28 -10.57
CA VAL A 26 -0.76 -1.19 -10.76
C VAL A 26 -1.24 0.26 -10.72
N PHE A 27 -0.35 1.20 -10.41
CA PHE A 27 -0.55 2.64 -10.55
C PHE A 27 0.62 3.18 -11.34
N LEU A 28 0.37 3.78 -12.50
CA LEU A 28 1.38 4.31 -13.42
C LEU A 28 1.38 5.84 -13.46
N GLN A 29 0.26 6.46 -13.13
CA GLN A 29 0.08 7.91 -13.12
C GLN A 29 -0.92 8.32 -12.03
N ASP A 30 -0.96 9.59 -11.68
CA ASP A 30 -1.83 10.13 -10.62
C ASP A 30 -3.31 9.80 -10.84
N ALA A 31 -3.78 9.80 -12.08
CA ALA A 31 -5.16 9.45 -12.43
C ALA A 31 -5.53 8.02 -12.01
N ASP A 32 -4.59 7.09 -11.96
CA ASP A 32 -4.84 5.72 -11.52
C ASP A 32 -5.14 5.66 -10.03
N TYR A 33 -4.36 6.38 -9.22
CA TYR A 33 -4.57 6.47 -7.78
C TYR A 33 -5.93 7.12 -7.47
N LEU A 34 -6.24 8.23 -8.13
CA LEU A 34 -7.52 8.92 -7.98
C LEU A 34 -8.69 7.98 -8.35
N LYS A 35 -8.57 7.25 -9.46
CA LYS A 35 -9.61 6.31 -9.90
C LYS A 35 -9.79 5.14 -8.93
N TYR A 36 -8.71 4.66 -8.32
CA TYR A 36 -8.80 3.63 -7.30
C TYR A 36 -9.50 4.14 -6.04
N LEU A 37 -9.15 5.34 -5.57
CA LEU A 37 -9.78 5.98 -4.40
C LEU A 37 -11.26 6.26 -4.64
N GLU A 38 -11.64 6.71 -5.85
CA GLU A 38 -13.04 6.89 -6.25
C GLU A 38 -13.83 5.58 -6.09
N PHE A 39 -13.34 4.46 -6.63
CA PHE A 39 -14.01 3.17 -6.49
C PHE A 39 -14.00 2.68 -5.03
N LEU A 40 -12.93 2.92 -4.29
CA LEU A 40 -12.88 2.55 -2.88
C LEU A 40 -13.91 3.32 -2.07
N CYS A 41 -14.04 4.64 -2.30
CA CYS A 41 -15.04 5.49 -1.65
C CYS A 41 -16.46 5.01 -1.98
N GLU A 42 -16.77 4.77 -3.27
CA GLU A 42 -18.07 4.27 -3.73
C GLU A 42 -18.45 2.97 -3.01
N TYR A 43 -17.55 1.97 -3.02
CA TYR A 43 -17.93 0.65 -2.52
C TYR A 43 -17.75 0.50 -1.01
N ALA A 44 -16.85 1.24 -0.38
CA ALA A 44 -16.80 1.33 1.08
C ALA A 44 -18.10 1.95 1.62
N GLY A 45 -18.54 3.06 1.06
CA GLY A 45 -19.81 3.69 1.42
C GLY A 45 -21.01 2.79 1.15
N LYS A 46 -21.11 2.18 -0.04
CA LYS A 46 -22.21 1.28 -0.40
C LYS A 46 -22.36 0.09 0.56
N PHE A 47 -21.26 -0.47 1.04
CA PHE A 47 -21.27 -1.64 1.94
C PHE A 47 -21.00 -1.25 3.39
N ARG A 48 -21.01 0.04 3.70
CA ARG A 48 -20.82 0.61 5.05
C ARG A 48 -19.54 0.10 5.73
N VAL A 49 -18.47 -0.08 4.96
CA VAL A 49 -17.15 -0.45 5.46
C VAL A 49 -16.44 0.83 5.91
N ALA A 50 -16.12 0.95 7.19
CA ALA A 50 -15.32 2.05 7.69
C ALA A 50 -13.87 1.91 7.22
N VAL A 51 -13.27 3.01 6.76
CA VAL A 51 -11.88 3.06 6.29
C VAL A 51 -11.08 3.88 7.29
N HIS A 52 -10.15 3.23 8.00
CA HIS A 52 -9.32 3.89 9.00
C HIS A 52 -7.97 4.36 8.44
N GLY A 53 -7.49 3.69 7.41
CA GLY A 53 -6.24 4.07 6.77
C GLY A 53 -5.99 3.35 5.45
N TYR A 54 -5.20 3.98 4.60
CA TYR A 54 -4.78 3.41 3.32
C TYR A 54 -3.37 3.86 2.95
N CYS A 55 -2.70 3.03 2.16
CA CYS A 55 -1.47 3.37 1.49
C CYS A 55 -1.43 2.66 0.13
N LEU A 56 -1.44 3.45 -0.94
CA LEU A 56 -1.41 2.96 -2.32
C LEU A 56 0.03 3.03 -2.84
N MET A 57 0.76 1.94 -2.72
CA MET A 57 2.11 1.82 -3.27
C MET A 57 2.05 1.53 -4.77
N PRO A 58 3.08 1.84 -5.56
CA PRO A 58 3.03 1.68 -7.03
C PRO A 58 2.58 0.29 -7.50
N ASN A 59 2.86 -0.77 -6.76
CA ASN A 59 2.56 -2.14 -7.15
C ASN A 59 1.69 -2.92 -6.16
N HIS A 60 1.21 -2.29 -5.10
CA HIS A 60 0.32 -2.93 -4.11
C HIS A 60 -0.42 -1.90 -3.27
N THR A 61 -1.46 -2.36 -2.57
CA THR A 61 -2.26 -1.53 -1.67
C THR A 61 -2.27 -2.10 -0.27
N HIS A 62 -2.29 -1.23 0.73
CA HIS A 62 -2.58 -1.53 2.12
C HIS A 62 -3.81 -0.75 2.55
N LEU A 63 -4.73 -1.41 3.23
CA LEU A 63 -5.95 -0.80 3.77
C LEU A 63 -6.18 -1.30 5.20
N VAL A 64 -6.66 -0.43 6.08
CA VAL A 64 -7.19 -0.81 7.41
C VAL A 64 -8.66 -0.45 7.42
N LEU A 65 -9.52 -1.47 7.55
CA LEU A 65 -10.95 -1.41 7.32
C LEU A 65 -11.73 -2.13 8.39
N THR A 66 -12.89 -1.59 8.81
CA THR A 66 -13.83 -2.28 9.68
C THR A 66 -15.12 -2.61 8.94
N PRO A 67 -15.45 -3.90 8.73
CA PRO A 67 -16.69 -4.31 8.11
C PRO A 67 -17.84 -4.36 9.11
N PRO A 68 -19.08 -3.96 8.74
CA PRO A 68 -20.26 -4.14 9.57
C PRO A 68 -20.80 -5.58 9.57
N GLU A 69 -20.46 -6.37 8.56
CA GLU A 69 -20.87 -7.77 8.38
C GLU A 69 -19.79 -8.60 7.67
N GLU A 70 -19.83 -9.94 7.82
CA GLU A 70 -18.83 -10.86 7.26
C GLU A 70 -18.58 -10.68 5.75
N LYS A 71 -19.65 -10.42 4.98
CA LYS A 71 -19.55 -10.34 3.51
C LYS A 71 -19.15 -8.95 3.01
N ALA A 72 -19.15 -7.92 3.89
CA ALA A 72 -18.93 -6.54 3.50
C ALA A 72 -17.55 -6.32 2.88
N LEU A 73 -16.46 -6.83 3.50
CA LEU A 73 -15.11 -6.72 2.94
C LEU A 73 -14.99 -7.37 1.56
N ALA A 74 -15.51 -8.58 1.40
CA ALA A 74 -15.43 -9.30 0.13
C ALA A 74 -16.21 -8.55 -0.97
N ARG A 75 -17.36 -7.95 -0.63
CA ARG A 75 -18.18 -7.16 -1.55
C ARG A 75 -17.52 -5.83 -1.90
N ALA A 76 -17.14 -5.04 -0.90
CA ALA A 76 -16.53 -3.72 -1.10
C ALA A 76 -15.23 -3.84 -1.89
N ILE A 77 -14.28 -4.60 -1.38
CA ILE A 77 -12.94 -4.70 -1.96
C ILE A 77 -12.93 -5.51 -3.26
N GLY A 78 -13.76 -6.55 -3.33
CA GLY A 78 -13.92 -7.30 -4.58
C GLY A 78 -14.45 -6.43 -5.73
N ARG A 79 -15.41 -5.52 -5.46
CA ARG A 79 -15.92 -4.57 -6.45
C ARG A 79 -14.89 -3.49 -6.78
N THR A 80 -14.25 -2.89 -5.79
CA THR A 80 -13.16 -1.91 -5.99
C THR A 80 -12.07 -2.47 -6.90
N HIS A 81 -11.51 -3.64 -6.54
CA HIS A 81 -10.43 -4.26 -7.30
C HIS A 81 -10.86 -4.72 -8.70
N GLY A 82 -12.10 -5.23 -8.83
CA GLY A 82 -12.63 -5.66 -10.12
C GLY A 82 -12.85 -4.49 -11.07
N ARG A 83 -13.48 -3.41 -10.60
CA ARG A 83 -13.71 -2.19 -11.38
C ARG A 83 -12.40 -1.50 -11.75
N TYR A 84 -11.47 -1.43 -10.80
CA TYR A 84 -10.16 -0.87 -11.06
C TYR A 84 -9.37 -1.68 -12.09
N ALA A 85 -9.40 -3.02 -12.01
CA ALA A 85 -8.74 -3.87 -13.00
C ALA A 85 -9.32 -3.68 -14.41
N GLN A 86 -10.66 -3.51 -14.53
CA GLN A 86 -11.31 -3.20 -15.81
C GLN A 86 -10.86 -1.82 -16.35
N TYR A 87 -10.86 -0.79 -15.49
CA TYR A 87 -10.37 0.54 -15.84
C TYR A 87 -8.92 0.47 -16.33
N PHE A 88 -8.02 -0.14 -15.55
CA PHE A 88 -6.60 -0.24 -15.86
C PHE A 88 -6.34 -0.96 -17.17
N ASN A 89 -6.98 -2.13 -17.36
CA ASN A 89 -6.82 -2.91 -18.59
C ASN A 89 -7.32 -2.15 -19.82
N LYS A 90 -8.46 -1.45 -19.70
CA LYS A 90 -9.01 -0.61 -20.78
C LYS A 90 -8.07 0.56 -21.11
N THR A 91 -7.58 1.27 -20.07
CA THR A 91 -6.73 2.46 -20.23
C THR A 91 -5.39 2.12 -20.89
N TYR A 92 -4.81 0.97 -20.54
CA TYR A 92 -3.46 0.59 -20.99
C TYR A 92 -3.45 -0.51 -22.05
N GLY A 93 -4.59 -0.81 -22.67
CA GLY A 93 -4.69 -1.83 -23.74
C GLY A 93 -4.24 -3.22 -23.28
N ARG A 94 -4.49 -3.58 -22.01
CA ARG A 94 -4.05 -4.84 -21.40
C ARG A 94 -5.20 -5.82 -21.26
N SER A 95 -4.84 -7.10 -21.13
CA SER A 95 -5.75 -8.20 -20.83
C SER A 95 -5.22 -9.05 -19.66
N GLY A 96 -6.08 -9.90 -19.11
CA GLY A 96 -5.72 -10.81 -18.03
C GLY A 96 -5.82 -10.19 -16.63
N HIS A 97 -5.24 -10.88 -15.66
CA HIS A 97 -5.33 -10.48 -14.26
C HIS A 97 -4.40 -9.33 -13.92
N LEU A 98 -4.95 -8.23 -13.40
CA LEU A 98 -4.17 -7.13 -12.82
C LEU A 98 -3.59 -7.52 -11.47
N TRP A 99 -4.41 -8.18 -10.63
CA TRP A 99 -4.05 -8.56 -9.27
C TRP A 99 -3.54 -9.99 -9.20
N GLN A 100 -2.52 -10.23 -8.38
CA GLN A 100 -1.83 -11.52 -8.27
C GLN A 100 -2.75 -12.65 -7.79
N ASN A 101 -3.61 -12.37 -6.80
CA ASN A 101 -4.52 -13.33 -6.19
C ASN A 101 -5.76 -12.60 -5.66
N ARG A 102 -6.56 -13.28 -4.82
CA ARG A 102 -7.51 -12.60 -3.95
C ARG A 102 -6.72 -11.78 -2.92
N PHE A 103 -7.27 -10.65 -2.48
CA PHE A 103 -6.67 -9.87 -1.40
C PHE A 103 -6.46 -10.74 -0.14
N TYR A 104 -5.40 -10.46 0.60
CA TYR A 104 -5.17 -10.98 1.94
C TYR A 104 -5.85 -10.07 2.96
N SER A 105 -6.38 -10.63 4.06
CA SER A 105 -6.89 -9.87 5.19
C SER A 105 -6.61 -10.59 6.50
N CYS A 106 -6.30 -9.82 7.54
CA CYS A 106 -6.07 -10.29 8.90
C CYS A 106 -6.86 -9.38 9.85
N ALA A 107 -7.65 -9.96 10.75
CA ALA A 107 -8.30 -9.23 11.82
C ALA A 107 -7.25 -8.71 12.81
N LEU A 108 -7.48 -7.53 13.37
CA LEU A 108 -6.58 -6.83 14.27
C LEU A 108 -7.26 -6.69 15.63
N ASP A 109 -6.52 -6.95 16.70
CA ASP A 109 -6.85 -6.47 18.03
C ASP A 109 -6.42 -5.01 18.23
N ASP A 110 -6.67 -4.43 19.38
CA ASP A 110 -6.41 -3.01 19.65
C ASP A 110 -4.92 -2.65 19.50
N GLU A 111 -4.01 -3.50 19.93
CA GLU A 111 -2.57 -3.26 19.81
C GLU A 111 -2.13 -3.34 18.33
N HIS A 112 -2.54 -4.39 17.64
CA HIS A 112 -2.19 -4.59 16.23
C HIS A 112 -2.86 -3.56 15.30
N TYR A 113 -3.99 -2.98 15.70
CA TYR A 113 -4.64 -1.90 14.97
C TYR A 113 -3.72 -0.69 14.82
N TRP A 114 -3.16 -0.20 15.94
CA TRP A 114 -2.25 0.95 15.91
C TRP A 114 -0.93 0.64 15.22
N LEU A 115 -0.41 -0.57 15.41
CA LEU A 115 0.78 -1.03 14.71
C LEU A 115 0.56 -1.11 13.19
N ALA A 116 -0.60 -1.58 12.76
CA ALA A 116 -0.95 -1.65 11.34
C ALA A 116 -1.08 -0.25 10.71
N LEU A 117 -1.74 0.70 11.38
CA LEU A 117 -1.83 2.08 10.91
C LEU A 117 -0.44 2.73 10.80
N ALA A 118 0.37 2.64 11.86
CA ALA A 118 1.74 3.15 11.83
C ALA A 118 2.59 2.48 10.75
N TYR A 119 2.39 1.19 10.50
CA TYR A 119 3.08 0.45 9.44
C TYR A 119 2.70 0.96 8.06
N ILE A 120 1.39 1.11 7.75
CA ILE A 120 0.94 1.56 6.42
C ILE A 120 1.34 3.01 6.16
N ASP A 121 1.26 3.89 7.16
CA ASP A 121 1.63 5.30 7.04
C ASP A 121 3.14 5.47 6.76
N ARG A 122 3.99 4.63 7.38
CA ARG A 122 5.44 4.65 7.19
C ARG A 122 5.91 3.88 5.95
N ASN A 123 5.03 3.15 5.27
CA ASN A 123 5.42 2.29 4.15
C ASN A 123 6.13 3.06 3.03
N PRO A 124 5.66 4.25 2.59
CA PRO A 124 6.33 5.01 1.54
C PRO A 124 7.73 5.50 1.92
N SER A 125 7.93 5.95 3.16
CA SER A 125 9.26 6.40 3.63
C SER A 125 10.21 5.22 3.82
N ARG A 126 9.74 4.06 4.30
CA ARG A 126 10.54 2.82 4.34
C ARG A 126 10.94 2.34 2.95
N ALA A 127 10.07 2.53 1.96
CA ALA A 127 10.36 2.24 0.55
C ALA A 127 11.19 3.34 -0.14
N ARG A 128 11.59 4.39 0.59
CA ARG A 128 12.37 5.55 0.09
C ARG A 128 11.69 6.31 -1.05
N LEU A 129 10.36 6.28 -1.12
CA LEU A 129 9.58 7.06 -2.09
C LEU A 129 9.49 8.53 -1.65
N VAL A 130 9.47 8.77 -0.34
CA VAL A 130 9.46 10.09 0.29
C VAL A 130 10.35 10.08 1.53
N GLY A 131 10.81 11.26 1.95
CA GLY A 131 11.56 11.40 3.21
C GLY A 131 10.66 11.43 4.44
N ASP A 132 9.48 12.00 4.32
CA ASP A 132 8.46 12.11 5.38
C ASP A 132 7.19 11.37 4.95
N ALA A 133 6.60 10.59 5.87
CA ALA A 133 5.39 9.82 5.59
C ALA A 133 4.21 10.71 5.17
N GLY A 134 4.05 11.86 5.81
CA GLY A 134 2.99 12.83 5.50
C GLY A 134 3.12 13.48 4.11
N ALA A 135 4.30 13.41 3.50
CA ALA A 135 4.51 13.92 2.14
C ALA A 135 4.03 12.96 1.03
N TYR A 136 3.66 11.72 1.39
CA TYR A 136 3.17 10.78 0.38
C TYR A 136 1.67 10.95 0.14
N ARG A 137 1.33 11.57 -0.98
CA ARG A 137 -0.04 11.95 -1.36
C ARG A 137 -1.03 10.78 -1.37
N TRP A 138 -0.56 9.57 -1.66
CA TRP A 138 -1.41 8.39 -1.87
C TRP A 138 -1.56 7.53 -0.61
N SER A 139 -1.60 8.18 0.55
CA SER A 139 -1.81 7.53 1.84
C SER A 139 -2.60 8.40 2.80
N SER A 140 -3.12 7.78 3.86
CA SER A 140 -3.79 8.44 4.99
C SER A 140 -2.84 9.16 5.94
N ALA A 141 -1.52 9.05 5.76
CA ALA A 141 -0.53 9.55 6.72
C ALA A 141 -0.68 11.04 7.04
N ALA A 142 -0.93 11.89 6.04
CA ALA A 142 -1.13 13.33 6.26
C ALA A 142 -2.31 13.61 7.19
N ALA A 143 -3.45 12.92 7.00
CA ALA A 143 -4.65 13.06 7.83
C ALA A 143 -4.40 12.57 9.26
N HIS A 144 -3.69 11.45 9.44
CA HIS A 144 -3.33 10.91 10.75
C HIS A 144 -2.33 11.82 11.51
N LEU A 145 -1.54 12.60 10.82
CA LEU A 145 -0.60 13.58 11.40
C LEU A 145 -1.27 14.95 11.70
N GLY A 146 -2.59 15.04 11.63
CA GLY A 146 -3.35 16.25 11.95
C GLY A 146 -3.68 17.13 10.74
N GLY A 147 -3.40 16.66 9.51
CA GLY A 147 -3.85 17.28 8.28
C GLY A 147 -5.31 16.96 7.95
N THR A 148 -5.72 17.30 6.74
CA THR A 148 -7.07 17.04 6.22
C THR A 148 -7.12 15.75 5.41
N ASP A 149 -8.24 15.04 5.45
CA ASP A 149 -8.56 13.99 4.49
C ASP A 149 -9.24 14.62 3.26
N GLU A 150 -8.46 14.87 2.22
CA GLU A 150 -8.98 15.45 0.96
C GLU A 150 -9.91 14.48 0.21
N THR A 151 -9.89 13.20 0.57
CA THR A 151 -10.70 12.17 -0.10
C THR A 151 -12.09 12.01 0.50
N GLY A 152 -12.31 12.44 1.74
CA GLY A 152 -13.52 12.20 2.52
C GLY A 152 -13.79 10.71 2.78
N LEU A 153 -12.76 9.87 2.61
CA LEU A 153 -12.86 8.42 2.72
C LEU A 153 -12.69 7.91 4.14
N LEU A 154 -11.88 8.63 4.95
CA LEU A 154 -11.45 8.15 6.26
C LEU A 154 -12.53 8.36 7.33
N ASP A 155 -12.77 7.34 8.13
CA ASP A 155 -13.51 7.45 9.39
C ASP A 155 -12.60 8.01 10.49
N LEU A 156 -12.33 9.31 10.42
CA LEU A 156 -11.49 10.02 11.40
C LEU A 156 -12.19 10.24 12.75
N ILE A 157 -13.52 10.10 12.83
CA ILE A 157 -14.26 10.24 14.07
C ILE A 157 -13.95 9.05 14.97
N THR A 158 -14.25 7.85 14.50
CA THR A 158 -13.93 6.61 15.23
C THR A 158 -12.42 6.51 15.51
N TRP A 159 -11.59 6.91 14.55
CA TRP A 159 -10.14 6.92 14.73
C TRP A 159 -9.70 7.82 15.90
N ARG A 160 -10.25 9.04 16.01
CA ARG A 160 -9.92 9.97 17.11
C ARG A 160 -10.44 9.50 18.47
N GLU A 161 -11.62 8.92 18.51
CA GLU A 161 -12.22 8.36 19.72
C GLU A 161 -11.44 7.18 20.28
N GLN A 162 -10.87 6.36 19.40
CA GLN A 162 -10.07 5.20 19.76
C GLN A 162 -8.60 5.53 20.03
N MET A 163 -8.16 6.76 19.71
CA MET A 163 -6.77 7.14 19.92
C MET A 163 -6.44 7.05 21.42
N PRO A 164 -5.47 6.21 21.81
CA PRO A 164 -5.05 6.16 23.21
C PRO A 164 -4.60 7.55 23.65
N ALA A 165 -5.05 7.99 24.83
CA ALA A 165 -4.56 9.23 25.42
C ALA A 165 -3.02 9.26 25.31
N PRO A 166 -2.38 10.39 25.03
CA PRO A 166 -0.98 10.47 24.61
C PRO A 166 -0.03 9.90 25.65
N ARG A 167 0.09 8.61 25.69
CA ARG A 167 1.25 7.89 26.22
C ARG A 167 2.23 7.81 25.08
N HIS A 168 3.06 8.84 24.94
CA HIS A 168 4.32 8.86 24.18
C HIS A 168 4.61 7.64 23.28
N VAL A 169 3.77 7.33 22.31
CA VAL A 169 4.25 6.66 21.11
C VAL A 169 4.85 7.77 20.27
N GLY A 170 6.09 8.11 20.60
CA GLY A 170 6.83 9.08 19.84
C GLY A 170 6.81 8.67 18.37
N VAL A 171 6.11 9.40 17.54
CA VAL A 171 6.54 9.57 16.16
C VAL A 171 7.91 10.20 16.30
N ALA A 172 8.95 9.35 16.35
CA ALA A 172 10.31 9.81 16.43
C ALA A 172 10.57 10.55 15.13
N ARG A 173 10.44 11.88 15.20
CA ARG A 173 11.06 12.79 14.27
C ARG A 173 12.53 12.34 14.23
N ALA A 174 12.97 11.82 13.10
CA ALA A 174 14.36 11.45 12.94
C ALA A 174 15.21 12.64 13.40
N PRO A 175 16.20 12.46 14.30
CA PRO A 175 17.05 13.55 14.72
C PRO A 175 17.70 14.13 13.46
N ALA A 176 17.61 15.45 13.32
CA ALA A 176 18.31 16.19 12.28
C ALA A 176 19.78 15.74 12.35
N ALA A 177 20.29 15.20 11.25
CA ALA A 177 21.65 14.73 11.15
C ALA A 177 22.60 15.85 11.58
N ALA A 178 23.23 15.69 12.72
CA ALA A 178 24.32 16.54 13.15
C ALA A 178 25.38 16.51 12.07
N ARG A 179 25.67 17.68 11.48
CA ARG A 179 26.80 17.89 10.59
C ARG A 179 28.07 17.60 11.40
N GLY A 180 28.69 16.47 11.16
CA GLY A 180 29.89 16.06 11.87
C GLY A 180 30.77 15.14 11.04
N ARG A 181 31.84 15.74 10.46
CA ARG A 181 33.12 15.15 10.04
C ARG A 181 33.08 14.02 8.99
N ARG A 182 33.61 14.39 7.80
CA ARG A 182 34.12 13.43 6.80
C ARG A 182 35.19 12.55 7.44
N PRO A 183 35.15 11.24 7.32
CA PRO A 183 36.34 10.42 7.37
C PRO A 183 37.01 10.36 5.98
N ALA A 184 38.34 10.31 6.03
CA ALA A 184 39.25 10.29 4.90
C ALA A 184 39.02 9.06 4.00
N ALA A 185 39.37 9.25 2.74
CA ALA A 185 39.41 8.23 1.70
C ALA A 185 40.38 7.09 2.11
N ASP A 186 39.87 5.86 2.11
CA ASP A 186 40.69 4.69 2.03
C ASP A 186 40.23 3.75 0.91
N ALA A 187 41.22 3.41 0.14
CA ALA A 187 41.39 2.60 -1.03
C ALA A 187 40.30 1.55 -1.35
N ALA A 188 39.81 1.60 -2.58
CA ALA A 188 39.06 0.55 -3.25
C ALA A 188 39.96 -0.64 -3.58
N PRO A 189 39.51 -1.90 -3.37
CA PRO A 189 40.22 -3.04 -3.93
C PRO A 189 39.88 -3.22 -5.41
N HIS A 190 40.92 -3.33 -6.23
CA HIS A 190 40.89 -3.71 -7.64
C HIS A 190 40.20 -5.07 -7.85
N HIS A 191 39.13 -5.10 -8.64
CA HIS A 191 38.65 -6.34 -9.26
C HIS A 191 39.20 -6.46 -10.67
N PRO A 192 39.77 -7.64 -11.04
CA PRO A 192 40.31 -7.85 -12.38
C PRO A 192 39.21 -8.04 -13.43
N HIS A 193 39.40 -7.39 -14.56
CA HIS A 193 38.59 -7.49 -15.79
C HIS A 193 38.47 -8.93 -16.28
N ARG A 194 37.26 -9.41 -16.46
CA ARG A 194 36.92 -10.64 -17.18
C ARG A 194 36.66 -10.27 -18.64
N PRO A 195 37.31 -10.91 -19.62
CA PRO A 195 37.10 -10.60 -21.04
C PRO A 195 35.73 -11.09 -21.54
N PRO A 196 35.18 -10.47 -22.60
CA PRO A 196 33.86 -10.83 -23.13
C PRO A 196 33.92 -12.19 -23.86
N SER A 197 32.93 -13.04 -23.57
CA SER A 197 32.71 -14.32 -24.20
C SER A 197 32.30 -14.14 -25.65
N ARG A 198 32.97 -14.86 -26.56
CA ARG A 198 32.74 -14.96 -28.01
C ARG A 198 31.29 -15.34 -28.31
N GLN A 199 30.59 -14.54 -29.10
CA GLN A 199 29.34 -14.88 -29.75
C GLN A 199 29.56 -15.99 -30.77
N ARG A 200 28.92 -17.14 -30.58
CA ARG A 200 28.80 -18.19 -31.60
C ARG A 200 27.81 -17.71 -32.68
N ARG A 201 28.29 -17.63 -33.93
CA ARG A 201 27.47 -17.45 -35.13
C ARG A 201 26.67 -18.73 -35.38
N LEU A 202 25.37 -18.58 -35.56
CA LEU A 202 24.50 -19.63 -36.07
C LEU A 202 24.63 -19.67 -37.61
N PRO A 203 24.62 -20.87 -38.26
CA PRO A 203 24.63 -20.99 -39.71
C PRO A 203 23.25 -20.68 -40.31
N SER A 204 23.25 -20.05 -41.47
CA SER A 204 22.06 -19.78 -42.30
C SER A 204 21.51 -21.07 -42.90
N PRO A 205 20.19 -21.21 -43.08
CA PRO A 205 19.59 -22.30 -43.80
C PRO A 205 19.68 -22.07 -45.33
N LEU A 206 19.94 -23.15 -46.06
CA LEU A 206 19.70 -23.30 -47.51
C LEU A 206 18.20 -23.45 -47.74
#